data_3a8f24bdc0055f402f07be414e1a892e
#
_entry.id   3a8f24bdc0055f402f07be414e1a892e
#
_cell.length_a   1.000
_cell.length_b   1.000
_cell.length_c   1.000
_cell.angle_alpha   90.00
_cell.angle_beta   90.00
_cell.angle_gamma   90.00
#
_symmetry.space_group_name_H-M   'P 1'
#
loop_
_entity.id
_entity.type
_entity.pdbx_description
1 polymer ?
#
loop_
_entity_poly.entity_id
_entity_poly.type
_entity_poly.pdbx_seq_one_letter_code
_entity_poly.pdbx_strand_id
1 'polypeptide(L)'
;MRPELSELLALIAEPGATDMSSGTSHAGAEDQAASALRAALAVVAAVSESAEERDRRFMGAAVRLACAGTGATYPNPCVGAVVVQAGRVVGAGHSAATGGPHAEVRALAMAGAAAHGSTVYVTLEPCSHHGRTPPCTDALIAAGVSEVAYGVQDPARHAAGKGSALLRAAGVLVREAVELAACASAHEHYLHHERSARPFVTLKAATSLDGRIAAAGGDSKWITGEPARRVGHWLRARHHAIAIGADTLLRDDPRLDVRLVRGVDPIPVVVDSRLRTALVAPRPQLLRAGTIVLHTEHAPEDRRRSLADVGVRPIAVAADARGRVTIAADQRARRDPADPSPSALDALGELAIRSLLVEGGGHLIASFVAAAAWDRWYWFQAPCLLGEGTPVLPGLSWPAVAQSPRLWIELRSRVGGDELMVLQPENTV
;
A
#
# COMPACT_ATOMS: atom_id res chain seq x y z
N MET A 1 -12.14 4.62 -13.13
CA MET A 1 -10.77 4.05 -12.96
C MET A 1 -10.25 4.50 -11.59
N ARG A 2 -9.65 3.61 -10.83
CA ARG A 2 -9.10 3.91 -9.51
C ARG A 2 -7.96 4.94 -9.61
N PRO A 3 -7.83 5.87 -8.65
CA PRO A 3 -6.82 6.93 -8.71
C PRO A 3 -5.37 6.41 -8.82
N GLU A 4 -5.04 5.34 -8.08
CA GLU A 4 -3.71 4.75 -8.15
C GLU A 4 -3.39 4.14 -9.53
N LEU A 5 -4.38 3.61 -10.26
CA LEU A 5 -4.17 3.13 -11.63
C LEU A 5 -3.95 4.28 -12.60
N SER A 6 -4.52 5.46 -12.34
CA SER A 6 -4.22 6.67 -13.12
C SER A 6 -2.78 7.13 -12.91
N GLU A 7 -2.27 7.09 -11.67
CA GLU A 7 -0.85 7.37 -11.38
C GLU A 7 0.08 6.33 -12.02
N LEU A 8 -0.30 5.05 -11.94
CA LEU A 8 0.44 3.97 -12.59
C LEU A 8 0.55 4.19 -14.09
N LEU A 9 -0.56 4.53 -14.76
CA LEU A 9 -0.56 4.80 -16.19
C LEU A 9 0.28 6.04 -16.55
N ALA A 10 0.26 7.08 -15.72
CA ALA A 10 1.13 8.25 -15.87
C ALA A 10 2.61 7.87 -15.76
N LEU A 11 2.97 7.05 -14.75
CA LEU A 11 4.33 6.53 -14.57
C LEU A 11 4.81 5.70 -15.77
N ILE A 12 3.92 4.88 -16.35
CA ILE A 12 4.22 4.05 -17.53
C ILE A 12 4.44 4.92 -18.77
N ALA A 13 3.70 6.01 -18.92
CA ALA A 13 3.76 6.91 -20.08
C ALA A 13 4.98 7.84 -20.06
N GLU A 14 5.64 8.05 -18.92
CA GLU A 14 6.85 8.86 -18.85
C GLU A 14 8.00 8.20 -19.61
N PRO A 15 8.61 8.87 -20.63
CA PRO A 15 9.84 8.38 -21.23
C PRO A 15 10.92 8.27 -20.16
N GLY A 16 11.64 7.15 -20.13
CA GLY A 16 12.62 6.81 -19.09
C GLY A 16 13.57 7.98 -18.79
N ALA A 17 13.47 8.53 -17.60
CA ALA A 17 14.46 9.44 -17.07
C ALA A 17 15.73 8.61 -16.79
N THR A 18 16.66 8.62 -17.73
CA THR A 18 18.02 8.13 -17.54
C THR A 18 18.70 9.04 -16.53
N ASP A 19 19.30 8.41 -15.54
CA ASP A 19 20.20 8.95 -14.52
C ASP A 19 19.58 9.61 -13.28
N MET A 20 19.36 8.78 -12.27
CA MET A 20 19.16 9.19 -10.87
C MET A 20 20.18 8.46 -9.97
N SER A 21 21.46 8.56 -10.30
CA SER A 21 22.54 8.18 -9.39
C SER A 21 22.85 9.36 -8.47
N SER A 22 22.62 9.14 -7.18
CA SER A 22 22.93 10.04 -6.05
C SER A 22 21.82 11.02 -5.60
N GLY A 23 21.17 10.67 -4.49
CA GLY A 23 20.34 11.62 -3.75
C GLY A 23 19.42 10.90 -2.75
N THR A 24 19.61 11.15 -1.49
CA THR A 24 18.93 10.61 -0.33
C THR A 24 17.40 10.64 -0.45
N SER A 25 16.75 9.57 0.02
CA SER A 25 15.36 9.18 -0.12
C SER A 25 14.28 10.20 0.32
N HIS A 26 14.62 11.28 1.02
CA HIS A 26 13.65 12.27 1.52
C HIS A 26 13.31 13.38 0.52
N ALA A 27 14.26 13.83 -0.28
CA ALA A 27 14.05 14.95 -1.24
C ALA A 27 13.05 14.64 -2.36
N GLY A 28 12.78 13.39 -2.60
CA GLY A 28 11.96 12.92 -3.72
C GLY A 28 10.47 12.81 -3.47
N ALA A 29 10.07 12.48 -2.25
CA ALA A 29 8.66 12.50 -1.86
C ALA A 29 8.10 13.94 -1.90
N GLU A 30 8.95 14.93 -1.61
CA GLU A 30 8.60 16.36 -1.66
C GLU A 30 8.26 16.86 -3.08
N ASP A 31 8.86 16.31 -4.13
CA ASP A 31 8.62 16.83 -5.50
C ASP A 31 7.35 16.25 -6.15
N GLN A 32 7.02 14.98 -5.92
CA GLN A 32 5.72 14.41 -6.35
C GLN A 32 4.57 15.08 -5.60
N ALA A 33 4.73 15.28 -4.28
CA ALA A 33 3.80 16.03 -3.47
C ALA A 33 3.71 17.49 -3.91
N ALA A 34 4.83 18.14 -4.27
CA ALA A 34 4.84 19.49 -4.80
C ALA A 34 4.17 19.59 -6.18
N SER A 35 4.32 18.57 -7.03
CA SER A 35 3.61 18.53 -8.32
C SER A 35 2.10 18.36 -8.12
N ALA A 36 1.67 17.44 -7.26
CA ALA A 36 0.27 17.27 -6.91
C ALA A 36 -0.33 18.53 -6.27
N LEU A 37 0.45 19.21 -5.43
CA LEU A 37 0.06 20.49 -4.82
C LEU A 37 -0.14 21.59 -5.86
N ARG A 38 0.81 21.77 -6.79
CA ARG A 38 0.68 22.73 -7.89
C ARG A 38 -0.56 22.42 -8.75
N ALA A 39 -0.78 21.15 -9.09
CA ALA A 39 -1.94 20.70 -9.84
C ALA A 39 -3.25 20.97 -9.09
N ALA A 40 -3.29 20.77 -7.76
CA ALA A 40 -4.46 21.05 -6.94
C ALA A 40 -4.77 22.56 -6.90
N LEU A 41 -3.77 23.41 -6.72
CA LEU A 41 -3.93 24.88 -6.69
C LEU A 41 -4.40 25.45 -8.04
N ALA A 42 -4.12 24.77 -9.15
CA ALA A 42 -4.58 25.18 -10.48
C ALA A 42 -6.06 24.82 -10.75
N VAL A 43 -6.72 24.11 -9.85
CA VAL A 43 -8.13 23.69 -10.02
C VAL A 43 -9.07 24.88 -9.76
N VAL A 44 -9.91 25.16 -10.76
CA VAL A 44 -10.91 26.22 -10.72
C VAL A 44 -12.25 25.65 -11.19
N ALA A 45 -13.37 26.07 -10.59
CA ALA A 45 -14.70 25.68 -11.03
C ALA A 45 -15.01 26.28 -12.43
N ALA A 46 -15.73 25.54 -13.26
CA ALA A 46 -16.22 26.06 -14.53
C ALA A 46 -17.48 26.92 -14.33
N VAL A 47 -17.72 27.88 -15.21
CA VAL A 47 -18.80 28.88 -15.06
C VAL A 47 -20.19 28.25 -15.05
N SER A 48 -20.40 27.08 -15.71
CA SER A 48 -21.67 26.39 -15.83
C SER A 48 -21.64 24.97 -15.23
N GLU A 49 -20.78 24.72 -14.24
CA GLU A 49 -20.56 23.41 -13.64
C GLU A 49 -21.69 23.02 -12.68
N SER A 50 -22.20 21.80 -12.80
CA SER A 50 -23.15 21.25 -11.81
C SER A 50 -22.47 21.03 -10.45
N ALA A 51 -23.27 20.85 -9.39
CA ALA A 51 -22.76 20.55 -8.06
C ALA A 51 -21.92 19.27 -8.04
N GLU A 52 -22.37 18.23 -8.74
CA GLU A 52 -21.66 16.95 -8.85
C GLU A 52 -20.33 17.08 -9.61
N GLU A 53 -20.29 17.83 -10.71
CA GLU A 53 -19.05 18.08 -11.46
C GLU A 53 -18.04 18.85 -10.61
N ARG A 54 -18.51 19.83 -9.86
CA ARG A 54 -17.70 20.60 -8.91
C ARG A 54 -17.12 19.69 -7.82
N ASP A 55 -17.95 18.85 -7.21
CA ASP A 55 -17.52 17.88 -6.19
C ASP A 55 -16.47 16.93 -6.75
N ARG A 56 -16.71 16.36 -7.92
CA ARG A 56 -15.75 15.47 -8.60
C ARG A 56 -14.41 16.17 -8.86
N ARG A 57 -14.44 17.43 -9.26
CA ARG A 57 -13.26 18.25 -9.53
C ARG A 57 -12.44 18.51 -8.29
N PHE A 58 -13.04 19.02 -7.22
CA PHE A 58 -12.33 19.40 -6.00
C PHE A 58 -11.96 18.19 -5.14
N MET A 59 -12.86 17.22 -4.98
CA MET A 59 -12.52 15.98 -4.30
C MET A 59 -11.47 15.18 -5.08
N GLY A 60 -11.54 15.19 -6.42
CA GLY A 60 -10.50 14.60 -7.26
C GLY A 60 -9.11 15.23 -7.05
N ALA A 61 -9.03 16.54 -6.76
CA ALA A 61 -7.78 17.18 -6.37
C ALA A 61 -7.28 16.69 -5.00
N ALA A 62 -8.18 16.59 -4.01
CA ALA A 62 -7.85 16.04 -2.69
C ALA A 62 -7.39 14.56 -2.79
N VAL A 63 -8.05 13.75 -3.61
CA VAL A 63 -7.66 12.35 -3.86
C VAL A 63 -6.25 12.24 -4.45
N ARG A 64 -5.90 13.07 -5.44
CA ARG A 64 -4.54 13.08 -5.99
C ARG A 64 -3.48 13.45 -4.94
N LEU A 65 -3.79 14.37 -4.04
CA LEU A 65 -2.91 14.71 -2.92
C LEU A 65 -2.74 13.53 -1.95
N ALA A 66 -3.81 12.82 -1.62
CA ALA A 66 -3.75 11.62 -0.79
C ALA A 66 -2.86 10.55 -1.42
N CYS A 67 -3.06 10.26 -2.72
CA CYS A 67 -2.26 9.29 -3.46
C CYS A 67 -0.77 9.67 -3.51
N ALA A 68 -0.44 10.93 -3.77
CA ALA A 68 0.94 11.41 -3.86
C ALA A 68 1.74 11.24 -2.55
N GLY A 69 1.08 11.22 -1.39
CA GLY A 69 1.72 11.00 -0.10
C GLY A 69 1.64 9.56 0.42
N THR A 70 1.02 8.63 -0.32
CA THR A 70 0.90 7.23 0.08
C THR A 70 2.29 6.59 0.24
N GLY A 71 2.48 5.82 1.31
CA GLY A 71 3.76 5.20 1.67
C GLY A 71 4.53 5.98 2.75
N ALA A 72 4.47 7.31 2.74
CA ALA A 72 5.21 8.14 3.70
C ALA A 72 4.51 8.32 5.05
N THR A 73 3.23 7.98 5.15
CA THR A 73 2.40 8.25 6.34
C THR A 73 2.12 7.02 7.21
N TYR A 74 2.52 5.83 6.78
CA TYR A 74 2.25 4.60 7.53
C TYR A 74 2.68 4.69 9.01
N PRO A 75 1.89 4.07 9.90
CA PRO A 75 0.67 3.28 9.71
C PRO A 75 -0.62 4.09 9.48
N ASN A 76 -0.57 5.44 9.51
CA ASN A 76 -1.73 6.30 9.30
C ASN A 76 -2.12 6.36 7.81
N PRO A 77 -3.42 6.61 7.50
CA PRO A 77 -3.82 6.87 6.12
C PRO A 77 -3.23 8.19 5.63
N CYS A 78 -2.90 8.26 4.35
CA CYS A 78 -2.56 9.53 3.73
C CYS A 78 -3.85 10.23 3.27
N VAL A 79 -4.29 11.23 4.02
CA VAL A 79 -5.45 12.06 3.71
C VAL A 79 -5.04 13.20 2.81
N GLY A 80 -5.90 13.59 1.87
CA GLY A 80 -5.76 14.80 1.08
C GLY A 80 -6.88 15.78 1.36
N ALA A 81 -6.58 17.08 1.39
CA ALA A 81 -7.53 18.14 1.62
C ALA A 81 -7.30 19.35 0.72
N VAL A 82 -8.38 19.98 0.26
CA VAL A 82 -8.35 21.27 -0.43
C VAL A 82 -9.36 22.23 0.17
N VAL A 83 -8.97 23.50 0.30
CA VAL A 83 -9.81 24.61 0.74
C VAL A 83 -10.25 25.38 -0.49
N VAL A 84 -11.55 25.52 -0.68
CA VAL A 84 -12.14 26.17 -1.87
C VAL A 84 -12.89 27.43 -1.46
N GLN A 85 -12.51 28.56 -2.04
CA GLN A 85 -13.17 29.85 -1.85
C GLN A 85 -13.50 30.45 -3.22
N ALA A 86 -14.73 30.90 -3.39
CA ALA A 86 -15.23 31.49 -4.64
C ALA A 86 -14.89 30.62 -5.90
N GLY A 87 -15.07 29.29 -5.80
CA GLY A 87 -14.81 28.36 -6.90
C GLY A 87 -13.32 28.12 -7.23
N ARG A 88 -12.39 28.52 -6.39
CA ARG A 88 -10.93 28.32 -6.57
C ARG A 88 -10.34 27.61 -5.37
N VAL A 89 -9.34 26.76 -5.61
CA VAL A 89 -8.53 26.18 -4.53
C VAL A 89 -7.57 27.26 -4.00
N VAL A 90 -7.75 27.64 -2.74
CA VAL A 90 -6.93 28.65 -2.03
C VAL A 90 -5.96 28.01 -1.03
N GLY A 91 -6.16 26.74 -0.71
CA GLY A 91 -5.25 25.98 0.12
C GLY A 91 -5.37 24.48 -0.17
N ALA A 92 -4.26 23.76 -0.03
CA ALA A 92 -4.20 22.35 -0.33
C ALA A 92 -3.13 21.65 0.52
N GLY A 93 -3.33 20.38 0.84
CA GLY A 93 -2.37 19.61 1.63
C GLY A 93 -2.69 18.11 1.64
N HIS A 94 -1.69 17.32 1.95
CA HIS A 94 -1.84 15.91 2.33
C HIS A 94 -1.25 15.69 3.71
N SER A 95 -1.58 14.57 4.36
CA SER A 95 -1.02 14.21 5.67
C SER A 95 0.52 14.22 5.63
N ALA A 96 1.13 14.79 6.65
CA ALA A 96 2.57 14.65 6.86
C ALA A 96 2.91 13.24 7.40
N ALA A 97 4.20 12.91 7.47
CA ALA A 97 4.67 11.70 8.14
C ALA A 97 4.09 11.60 9.56
N THR A 98 3.99 10.38 10.08
CA THR A 98 3.37 10.09 11.38
C THR A 98 3.89 10.99 12.50
N GLY A 99 2.95 11.71 13.15
CA GLY A 99 3.24 12.73 14.18
C GLY A 99 3.30 14.16 13.66
N GLY A 100 3.30 14.38 12.37
CA GLY A 100 3.18 15.70 11.74
C GLY A 100 1.73 16.14 11.52
N PRO A 101 1.51 17.36 10.97
CA PRO A 101 0.18 17.91 10.77
C PRO A 101 -0.63 17.13 9.74
N HIS A 102 -1.93 17.03 9.97
CA HIS A 102 -2.89 16.41 9.06
C HIS A 102 -3.15 17.30 7.83
N ALA A 103 -3.78 16.71 6.81
CA ALA A 103 -4.04 17.35 5.52
C ALA A 103 -4.81 18.66 5.66
N GLU A 104 -5.86 18.66 6.49
CA GLU A 104 -6.75 19.79 6.74
C GLU A 104 -5.96 20.96 7.34
N VAL A 105 -5.14 20.69 8.35
CA VAL A 105 -4.31 21.72 9.02
C VAL A 105 -3.33 22.36 8.03
N ARG A 106 -2.73 21.56 7.15
CA ARG A 106 -1.82 22.06 6.11
C ARG A 106 -2.55 22.89 5.06
N ALA A 107 -3.73 22.43 4.62
CA ALA A 107 -4.56 23.14 3.66
C ALA A 107 -5.07 24.47 4.23
N LEU A 108 -5.52 24.50 5.49
CA LEU A 108 -5.96 25.70 6.20
C LEU A 108 -4.80 26.69 6.40
N ALA A 109 -3.61 26.20 6.80
CA ALA A 109 -2.43 27.06 6.95
C ALA A 109 -2.04 27.73 5.64
N MET A 110 -2.16 27.05 4.50
CA MET A 110 -1.92 27.63 3.18
C MET A 110 -3.00 28.63 2.78
N ALA A 111 -4.29 28.36 3.06
CA ALA A 111 -5.38 29.25 2.74
C ALA A 111 -5.37 30.53 3.57
N GLY A 112 -4.85 30.50 4.80
CA GLY A 112 -4.81 31.64 5.70
C GLY A 112 -6.20 32.26 5.90
N ALA A 113 -6.33 33.57 5.79
CA ALA A 113 -7.61 34.26 5.95
C ALA A 113 -8.67 33.87 4.92
N ALA A 114 -8.32 33.32 3.76
CA ALA A 114 -9.24 32.84 2.75
C ALA A 114 -9.97 31.55 3.14
N ALA A 115 -9.59 30.93 4.27
CA ALA A 115 -10.30 29.77 4.82
C ALA A 115 -11.67 30.15 5.42
N HIS A 116 -11.83 31.40 5.88
CA HIS A 116 -13.11 31.83 6.46
C HIS A 116 -14.22 31.83 5.40
N GLY A 117 -15.34 31.16 5.73
CA GLY A 117 -16.48 31.03 4.82
C GLY A 117 -16.24 30.10 3.62
N SER A 118 -15.13 29.36 3.59
CA SER A 118 -14.79 28.42 2.51
C SER A 118 -15.49 27.06 2.65
N THR A 119 -15.43 26.25 1.58
CA THR A 119 -15.72 24.81 1.58
C THR A 119 -14.41 24.04 1.63
N VAL A 120 -14.31 23.06 2.54
CA VAL A 120 -13.16 22.14 2.62
C VAL A 120 -13.57 20.77 2.10
N TYR A 121 -12.86 20.27 1.06
CA TYR A 121 -12.97 18.90 0.59
C TYR A 121 -11.85 18.07 1.21
N VAL A 122 -12.20 16.95 1.83
CA VAL A 122 -11.23 16.06 2.48
C VAL A 122 -11.59 14.59 2.19
N THR A 123 -10.59 13.77 1.93
CA THR A 123 -10.80 12.40 1.45
C THR A 123 -11.28 11.42 2.53
N LEU A 124 -11.07 11.74 3.82
CA LEU A 124 -11.49 10.95 4.99
C LEU A 124 -12.15 11.89 6.01
N GLU A 125 -13.07 11.37 6.81
CA GLU A 125 -13.74 12.13 7.88
C GLU A 125 -12.70 12.83 8.79
N PRO A 126 -12.82 14.16 9.05
CA PRO A 126 -11.92 14.89 9.94
C PRO A 126 -11.91 14.31 11.36
N CYS A 127 -10.73 14.12 11.90
CA CYS A 127 -10.57 13.57 13.25
C CYS A 127 -11.08 14.52 14.34
N SER A 128 -11.67 13.93 15.40
CA SER A 128 -12.26 14.63 16.54
C SER A 128 -11.59 14.33 17.88
N HIS A 129 -10.56 13.52 17.88
CA HIS A 129 -9.85 13.11 19.09
C HIS A 129 -8.46 13.74 19.17
N HIS A 130 -8.01 14.01 20.38
CA HIS A 130 -6.64 14.41 20.64
C HIS A 130 -5.74 13.17 20.54
N GLY A 131 -4.89 13.17 19.52
CA GLY A 131 -3.83 12.18 19.37
C GLY A 131 -2.46 12.81 19.64
N ARG A 132 -1.51 12.60 18.72
CA ARG A 132 -0.22 13.31 18.70
C ARG A 132 -0.35 14.76 18.28
N THR A 133 -1.44 15.08 17.56
CA THR A 133 -1.82 16.42 17.11
C THR A 133 -3.22 16.76 17.61
N PRO A 134 -3.56 18.07 17.73
CA PRO A 134 -4.93 18.49 18.02
C PRO A 134 -5.91 18.00 16.95
N PRO A 135 -7.22 17.87 17.26
CA PRO A 135 -8.24 17.45 16.32
C PRO A 135 -8.35 18.38 15.11
N CYS A 136 -8.56 17.80 13.92
CA CYS A 136 -8.80 18.60 12.71
C CYS A 136 -10.13 19.36 12.78
N THR A 137 -11.15 18.83 13.48
CA THR A 137 -12.41 19.55 13.73
C THR A 137 -12.19 20.88 14.41
N ASP A 138 -11.30 20.96 15.40
CA ASP A 138 -11.01 22.22 16.12
C ASP A 138 -10.36 23.24 15.17
N ALA A 139 -9.42 22.81 14.32
CA ALA A 139 -8.78 23.69 13.34
C ALA A 139 -9.76 24.20 12.29
N LEU A 140 -10.69 23.35 11.81
CA LEU A 140 -11.72 23.71 10.84
C LEU A 140 -12.71 24.74 11.44
N ILE A 141 -13.16 24.51 12.67
CA ILE A 141 -14.06 25.43 13.39
C ILE A 141 -13.36 26.77 13.63
N ALA A 142 -12.12 26.74 14.15
CA ALA A 142 -11.36 27.96 14.43
C ALA A 142 -11.06 28.78 13.17
N ALA A 143 -10.90 28.15 12.01
CA ALA A 143 -10.73 28.83 10.72
C ALA A 143 -12.05 29.43 10.18
N GLY A 144 -13.19 29.12 10.78
CA GLY A 144 -14.49 29.65 10.36
C GLY A 144 -14.93 29.13 8.99
N VAL A 145 -14.63 27.88 8.66
CA VAL A 145 -15.10 27.29 7.39
C VAL A 145 -16.62 27.15 7.40
N SER A 146 -17.26 27.38 6.26
CA SER A 146 -18.73 27.27 6.16
C SER A 146 -19.20 25.85 5.91
N GLU A 147 -18.37 25.03 5.26
CA GLU A 147 -18.75 23.69 4.81
C GLU A 147 -17.55 22.74 4.81
N VAL A 148 -17.80 21.49 5.17
CA VAL A 148 -16.86 20.37 5.01
C VAL A 148 -17.56 19.28 4.21
N ALA A 149 -16.94 18.91 3.06
CA ALA A 149 -17.36 17.78 2.22
C ALA A 149 -16.30 16.67 2.36
N TYR A 150 -16.67 15.50 2.90
CA TYR A 150 -15.73 14.41 3.01
C TYR A 150 -16.15 13.16 2.24
N GLY A 151 -15.14 12.36 1.83
CA GLY A 151 -15.33 11.19 0.99
C GLY A 151 -15.75 9.94 1.76
N VAL A 152 -14.93 9.50 2.70
CA VAL A 152 -15.13 8.26 3.48
C VAL A 152 -15.28 8.58 4.95
N GLN A 153 -16.29 7.99 5.59
CA GLN A 153 -16.37 7.99 7.06
C GLN A 153 -15.24 7.16 7.64
N ASP A 154 -14.56 7.66 8.66
CA ASP A 154 -13.49 6.90 9.31
C ASP A 154 -14.08 5.66 10.02
N PRO A 155 -13.68 4.43 9.65
CA PRO A 155 -14.22 3.20 10.25
C PRO A 155 -13.69 2.94 11.66
N ALA A 156 -12.63 3.64 12.10
CA ALA A 156 -12.04 3.43 13.42
C ALA A 156 -13.06 3.77 14.53
N ARG A 157 -13.30 2.85 15.45
CA ARG A 157 -14.34 2.96 16.52
C ARG A 157 -14.24 4.24 17.33
N HIS A 158 -13.05 4.81 17.47
CA HIS A 158 -12.82 6.04 18.23
C HIS A 158 -13.12 7.30 17.40
N ALA A 159 -13.24 7.21 16.08
CA ALA A 159 -13.40 8.34 15.16
C ALA A 159 -14.80 8.39 14.49
N ALA A 160 -15.35 7.24 14.13
CA ALA A 160 -16.56 7.10 13.29
C ALA A 160 -17.72 8.03 13.66
N GLY A 161 -18.07 8.96 12.77
CA GLY A 161 -19.19 9.91 12.89
C GLY A 161 -19.03 11.02 13.93
N LYS A 162 -17.96 10.99 14.72
CA LYS A 162 -17.76 11.98 15.79
C LYS A 162 -17.29 13.33 15.25
N GLY A 163 -16.46 13.31 14.22
CA GLY A 163 -16.00 14.52 13.55
C GLY A 163 -17.14 15.28 12.92
N SER A 164 -18.01 14.58 12.18
CA SER A 164 -19.19 15.13 11.55
C SER A 164 -20.16 15.75 12.57
N ALA A 165 -20.39 15.05 13.70
CA ALA A 165 -21.29 15.54 14.75
C ALA A 165 -20.77 16.84 15.40
N LEU A 166 -19.47 16.93 15.69
CA LEU A 166 -18.85 18.13 16.26
C LEU A 166 -18.91 19.32 15.31
N LEU A 167 -18.61 19.13 14.02
CA LEU A 167 -18.68 20.16 13.00
C LEU A 167 -20.11 20.72 12.86
N ARG A 168 -21.12 19.84 12.81
CA ARG A 168 -22.54 20.26 12.76
C ARG A 168 -22.95 21.01 14.00
N ALA A 169 -22.52 20.57 15.18
CA ALA A 169 -22.83 21.26 16.44
C ALA A 169 -22.21 22.67 16.51
N ALA A 170 -21.11 22.90 15.80
CA ALA A 170 -20.48 24.22 15.65
C ALA A 170 -21.08 25.07 14.51
N GLY A 171 -22.11 24.59 13.83
CA GLY A 171 -22.78 25.31 12.74
C GLY A 171 -22.14 25.16 11.37
N VAL A 172 -21.14 24.23 11.21
CA VAL A 172 -20.53 23.93 9.92
C VAL A 172 -21.41 22.96 9.14
N LEU A 173 -21.71 23.27 7.87
CA LEU A 173 -22.41 22.35 6.99
C LEU A 173 -21.53 21.15 6.68
N VAL A 174 -22.06 19.92 6.82
CA VAL A 174 -21.29 18.70 6.55
C VAL A 174 -21.99 17.87 5.49
N ARG A 175 -21.29 17.64 4.37
CA ARG A 175 -21.68 16.68 3.32
C ARG A 175 -20.78 15.45 3.36
N GLU A 176 -21.41 14.29 3.37
CA GLU A 176 -20.80 12.98 3.52
C GLU A 176 -20.82 12.21 2.20
N ALA A 177 -19.93 11.22 2.08
CA ALA A 177 -19.86 10.31 0.95
C ALA A 177 -19.65 11.00 -0.42
N VAL A 178 -19.00 12.16 -0.43
CA VAL A 178 -18.67 12.91 -1.66
C VAL A 178 -17.54 12.18 -2.40
N GLU A 179 -17.83 11.74 -3.64
CA GLU A 179 -16.92 10.90 -4.44
C GLU A 179 -16.40 9.67 -3.67
N LEU A 180 -17.30 9.00 -2.95
CA LEU A 180 -17.01 7.89 -2.04
C LEU A 180 -16.10 6.83 -2.64
N ALA A 181 -16.36 6.39 -3.88
CA ALA A 181 -15.60 5.33 -4.53
C ALA A 181 -14.13 5.72 -4.78
N ALA A 182 -13.89 6.96 -5.22
CA ALA A 182 -12.53 7.46 -5.45
C ALA A 182 -11.75 7.61 -4.13
N CYS A 183 -12.41 8.13 -3.08
CA CYS A 183 -11.82 8.28 -1.76
C CYS A 183 -11.56 6.91 -1.10
N ALA A 184 -12.50 5.97 -1.20
CA ALA A 184 -12.31 4.62 -0.67
C ALA A 184 -11.14 3.89 -1.34
N SER A 185 -10.96 4.07 -2.64
CA SER A 185 -9.81 3.53 -3.38
C SER A 185 -8.49 4.14 -2.89
N ALA A 186 -8.43 5.46 -2.65
CA ALA A 186 -7.23 6.10 -2.12
C ALA A 186 -6.86 5.62 -0.71
N HIS A 187 -7.83 5.16 0.07
CA HIS A 187 -7.66 4.68 1.44
C HIS A 187 -7.76 3.15 1.58
N GLU A 188 -7.71 2.38 0.49
CA GLU A 188 -8.03 0.95 0.51
C GLU A 188 -7.20 0.14 1.51
N HIS A 189 -5.89 0.39 1.64
CA HIS A 189 -5.02 -0.30 2.60
C HIS A 189 -5.44 -0.04 4.06
N TYR A 190 -5.81 1.20 4.36
CA TYR A 190 -6.30 1.59 5.69
C TYR A 190 -7.67 0.96 5.96
N LEU A 191 -8.61 1.13 5.05
CA LEU A 191 -9.98 0.63 5.20
C LEU A 191 -10.02 -0.91 5.30
N HIS A 192 -9.18 -1.60 4.51
CA HIS A 192 -9.04 -3.05 4.59
C HIS A 192 -8.59 -3.49 5.99
N HIS A 193 -7.52 -2.87 6.50
CA HIS A 193 -6.97 -3.21 7.81
C HIS A 193 -7.97 -2.93 8.94
N GLU A 194 -8.66 -1.79 8.94
CA GLU A 194 -9.65 -1.46 9.97
C GLU A 194 -10.84 -2.44 10.01
N ARG A 195 -11.16 -3.07 8.86
CA ARG A 195 -12.24 -4.06 8.74
C ARG A 195 -11.79 -5.48 9.07
N SER A 196 -10.58 -5.86 8.68
CA SER A 196 -10.10 -7.25 8.72
C SER A 196 -9.06 -7.50 9.82
N ALA A 197 -8.47 -6.44 10.41
CA ALA A 197 -7.30 -6.46 11.27
C ALA A 197 -6.04 -7.08 10.62
N ARG A 198 -6.02 -7.21 9.28
CA ARG A 198 -4.93 -7.78 8.49
C ARG A 198 -4.42 -6.77 7.46
N PRO A 199 -3.16 -6.88 7.00
CA PRO A 199 -2.67 -6.06 5.89
C PRO A 199 -3.42 -6.37 4.59
N PHE A 200 -3.61 -5.35 3.75
CA PHE A 200 -3.97 -5.53 2.33
C PHE A 200 -2.79 -6.18 1.61
N VAL A 201 -3.02 -7.30 0.93
CA VAL A 201 -1.96 -8.11 0.32
C VAL A 201 -1.92 -7.89 -1.19
N THR A 202 -0.79 -7.38 -1.66
CA THR A 202 -0.49 -7.26 -3.09
C THR A 202 0.55 -8.28 -3.49
N LEU A 203 0.24 -9.15 -4.45
CA LEU A 203 1.22 -10.02 -5.08
C LEU A 203 1.86 -9.31 -6.27
N LYS A 204 3.16 -9.54 -6.50
CA LYS A 204 3.85 -9.09 -7.70
C LYS A 204 4.67 -10.24 -8.28
N ALA A 205 4.47 -10.54 -9.56
CA ALA A 205 5.27 -11.50 -10.31
C ALA A 205 5.78 -10.90 -11.61
N ALA A 206 6.97 -11.33 -12.03
CA ALA A 206 7.51 -11.09 -13.37
C ALA A 206 7.80 -12.44 -14.01
N THR A 207 7.16 -12.73 -15.13
CA THR A 207 7.24 -14.04 -15.80
C THR A 207 7.63 -13.90 -17.25
N SER A 208 8.17 -14.99 -17.82
CA SER A 208 8.16 -15.20 -19.27
C SER A 208 6.75 -15.41 -19.80
N LEU A 209 6.59 -15.46 -21.12
CA LEU A 209 5.31 -15.71 -21.77
C LEU A 209 4.73 -17.09 -21.40
N ASP A 210 5.59 -18.08 -21.16
CA ASP A 210 5.23 -19.42 -20.70
C ASP A 210 5.18 -19.57 -19.15
N GLY A 211 5.08 -18.44 -18.42
CA GLY A 211 4.78 -18.40 -16.98
C GLY A 211 5.92 -18.80 -16.05
N ARG A 212 7.19 -18.61 -16.46
CA ARG A 212 8.37 -18.93 -15.65
C ARG A 212 8.96 -17.68 -15.00
N ILE A 213 9.38 -17.83 -13.74
CA ILE A 213 10.05 -16.78 -12.95
C ILE A 213 11.58 -16.93 -12.90
N ALA A 214 12.09 -18.01 -13.44
CA ALA A 214 13.52 -18.26 -13.60
C ALA A 214 13.75 -19.32 -14.68
N ALA A 215 14.90 -19.30 -15.36
CA ALA A 215 15.33 -20.34 -16.27
C ALA A 215 15.63 -21.65 -15.52
N ALA A 216 15.81 -22.77 -16.24
CA ALA A 216 16.12 -24.08 -15.65
C ALA A 216 17.39 -24.06 -14.78
N GLY A 217 18.40 -23.28 -15.15
CA GLY A 217 19.61 -23.07 -14.36
C GLY A 217 19.47 -22.15 -13.15
N GLY A 218 18.25 -21.62 -12.90
CA GLY A 218 17.95 -20.73 -11.76
C GLY A 218 18.21 -19.24 -12.05
N ASP A 219 18.71 -18.87 -13.24
CA ASP A 219 18.87 -17.47 -13.62
C ASP A 219 17.49 -16.79 -13.80
N SER A 220 17.31 -15.65 -13.13
CA SER A 220 16.07 -14.85 -13.13
C SER A 220 16.30 -13.38 -13.52
N LYS A 221 17.53 -12.96 -13.80
CA LYS A 221 17.91 -11.58 -14.10
C LYS A 221 18.28 -11.39 -15.56
N TRP A 222 17.58 -10.59 -16.38
CA TRP A 222 16.33 -9.84 -16.07
C TRP A 222 15.25 -10.38 -17.00
N ILE A 223 14.17 -10.91 -16.46
CA ILE A 223 13.05 -11.41 -17.29
C ILE A 223 12.32 -10.23 -17.92
N THR A 224 12.03 -9.18 -17.13
CA THR A 224 11.32 -7.97 -17.58
C THR A 224 12.24 -6.78 -17.73
N GLY A 225 11.85 -5.83 -18.59
CA GLY A 225 12.59 -4.62 -18.88
C GLY A 225 12.64 -3.61 -17.73
N GLU A 226 13.40 -2.54 -17.92
CA GLU A 226 13.56 -1.48 -16.93
C GLU A 226 12.25 -0.75 -16.58
N PRO A 227 11.35 -0.43 -17.55
CA PRO A 227 10.06 0.17 -17.21
C PRO A 227 9.23 -0.68 -16.23
N ALA A 228 9.19 -2.00 -16.41
CA ALA A 228 8.49 -2.91 -15.50
C ALA A 228 9.15 -2.94 -14.09
N ARG A 229 10.48 -2.89 -14.02
CA ARG A 229 11.19 -2.78 -12.73
C ARG A 229 10.90 -1.45 -12.03
N ARG A 230 10.77 -0.35 -12.78
CA ARG A 230 10.38 0.96 -12.26
C ARG A 230 8.98 0.92 -11.61
N VAL A 231 8.02 0.23 -12.23
CA VAL A 231 6.71 -0.03 -11.62
C VAL A 231 6.84 -0.90 -10.36
N GLY A 232 7.72 -1.91 -10.34
CA GLY A 232 8.02 -2.67 -9.13
C GLY A 232 8.50 -1.79 -7.97
N HIS A 233 9.37 -0.82 -8.24
CA HIS A 233 9.81 0.15 -7.22
C HIS A 233 8.70 1.12 -6.79
N TRP A 234 7.81 1.51 -7.70
CA TRP A 234 6.60 2.28 -7.36
C TRP A 234 5.69 1.49 -6.42
N LEU A 235 5.50 0.19 -6.64
CA LEU A 235 4.77 -0.68 -5.72
C LEU A 235 5.43 -0.71 -4.33
N ARG A 236 6.76 -0.85 -4.26
CA ARG A 236 7.49 -0.81 -2.97
C ARG A 236 7.25 0.48 -2.22
N ALA A 237 7.36 1.62 -2.91
CA ALA A 237 7.16 2.94 -2.32
C ALA A 237 5.74 3.15 -1.74
N ARG A 238 4.75 2.39 -2.19
CA ARG A 238 3.34 2.52 -1.78
C ARG A 238 2.90 1.49 -0.73
N HIS A 239 3.74 0.52 -0.39
CA HIS A 239 3.40 -0.50 0.60
C HIS A 239 4.13 -0.28 1.92
N HIS A 240 3.45 -0.61 3.04
CA HIS A 240 4.02 -0.48 4.38
C HIS A 240 5.13 -1.51 4.60
N ALA A 241 4.96 -2.74 4.10
CA ALA A 241 5.95 -3.80 4.20
C ALA A 241 6.08 -4.58 2.88
N ILE A 242 7.23 -5.25 2.72
CA ILE A 242 7.54 -6.11 1.57
C ILE A 242 8.01 -7.48 2.05
N ALA A 243 7.41 -8.55 1.52
CA ALA A 243 7.71 -9.92 1.91
C ALA A 243 8.42 -10.71 0.81
N ILE A 244 9.43 -11.49 1.22
CA ILE A 244 10.07 -12.52 0.41
C ILE A 244 10.23 -13.82 1.22
N GLY A 245 10.40 -14.94 0.51
CA GLY A 245 10.78 -16.22 1.14
C GLY A 245 12.27 -16.32 1.43
N ALA A 246 12.64 -17.21 2.35
CA ALA A 246 14.03 -17.50 2.70
C ALA A 246 14.89 -17.89 1.49
N ASP A 247 14.36 -18.70 0.57
CA ASP A 247 15.10 -19.13 -0.62
C ASP A 247 15.47 -17.97 -1.55
N THR A 248 14.57 -16.98 -1.69
CA THR A 248 14.84 -15.73 -2.43
C THR A 248 15.93 -14.92 -1.74
N LEU A 249 15.87 -14.78 -0.40
CA LEU A 249 16.90 -14.09 0.36
C LEU A 249 18.27 -14.73 0.20
N LEU A 250 18.34 -16.07 0.32
CA LEU A 250 19.59 -16.83 0.26
C LEU A 250 20.21 -16.87 -1.13
N ARG A 251 19.38 -16.81 -2.18
CA ARG A 251 19.85 -16.89 -3.58
C ARG A 251 20.25 -15.53 -4.13
N ASP A 252 19.46 -14.51 -3.86
CA ASP A 252 19.53 -13.23 -4.56
C ASP A 252 20.12 -12.11 -3.71
N ASP A 253 20.18 -12.28 -2.38
CA ASP A 253 20.53 -11.24 -1.38
C ASP A 253 19.98 -9.84 -1.75
N PRO A 254 18.64 -9.72 -1.93
CA PRO A 254 18.07 -8.51 -2.48
C PRO A 254 18.04 -7.38 -1.45
N ARG A 255 18.15 -6.14 -1.92
CA ARG A 255 18.05 -4.94 -1.05
C ARG A 255 16.63 -4.59 -0.66
N LEU A 256 15.63 -4.89 -1.49
CA LEU A 256 14.21 -4.54 -1.36
C LEU A 256 13.94 -3.04 -1.15
N ASP A 257 14.88 -2.19 -1.49
CA ASP A 257 14.79 -0.74 -1.39
C ASP A 257 14.01 -0.09 -2.55
N VAL A 258 13.68 1.19 -2.38
CA VAL A 258 13.12 2.07 -3.41
C VAL A 258 14.26 2.89 -4.00
N ARG A 259 14.60 2.68 -5.30
CA ARG A 259 15.72 3.39 -5.96
C ARG A 259 15.45 3.83 -7.40
N LEU A 260 14.44 3.28 -8.08
CA LEU A 260 14.07 3.67 -9.45
C LEU A 260 12.92 4.67 -9.51
N VAL A 261 12.31 4.96 -8.38
CA VAL A 261 11.30 6.00 -8.19
C VAL A 261 11.55 6.66 -6.85
N ARG A 262 10.86 7.75 -6.60
CA ARG A 262 10.88 8.43 -5.31
C ARG A 262 9.91 7.75 -4.33
N GLY A 263 10.28 7.64 -3.07
CA GLY A 263 9.44 7.03 -2.03
C GLY A 263 10.23 6.59 -0.81
N VAL A 264 9.51 6.04 0.15
CA VAL A 264 10.06 5.50 1.40
C VAL A 264 10.23 3.99 1.23
N ASP A 265 11.32 3.45 1.77
CA ASP A 265 11.55 2.00 1.78
C ASP A 265 10.50 1.30 2.64
N PRO A 266 9.87 0.22 2.15
CA PRO A 266 8.98 -0.60 2.95
C PRO A 266 9.74 -1.39 4.01
N ILE A 267 9.06 -1.79 5.09
CA ILE A 267 9.61 -2.68 6.12
C ILE A 267 9.87 -4.06 5.51
N PRO A 268 11.12 -4.59 5.53
CA PRO A 268 11.39 -5.93 5.01
C PRO A 268 10.80 -7.02 5.91
N VAL A 269 10.13 -8.00 5.28
CA VAL A 269 9.59 -9.20 5.93
C VAL A 269 10.17 -10.44 5.24
N VAL A 270 10.79 -11.33 5.99
CA VAL A 270 11.29 -12.61 5.48
C VAL A 270 10.46 -13.74 6.06
N VAL A 271 9.92 -14.61 5.21
CA VAL A 271 9.24 -15.83 5.63
C VAL A 271 10.25 -16.98 5.64
N ASP A 272 10.70 -17.38 6.84
CA ASP A 272 11.71 -18.43 7.05
C ASP A 272 11.31 -19.34 8.23
N SER A 273 10.49 -20.33 7.96
CA SER A 273 9.90 -21.22 8.95
C SER A 273 10.90 -21.80 9.97
N ARG A 274 12.15 -22.01 9.58
CA ARG A 274 13.21 -22.66 10.39
C ARG A 274 14.40 -21.77 10.67
N LEU A 275 14.32 -20.48 10.33
CA LEU A 275 15.41 -19.51 10.47
C LEU A 275 16.73 -19.99 9.82
N ARG A 276 16.66 -20.57 8.61
CA ARG A 276 17.82 -21.01 7.86
C ARG A 276 18.74 -19.85 7.49
N THR A 277 18.15 -18.68 7.31
CA THR A 277 18.87 -17.45 6.95
C THR A 277 19.81 -16.95 8.06
N ALA A 278 19.60 -17.37 9.31
CA ALA A 278 20.49 -17.08 10.44
C ALA A 278 21.85 -17.81 10.36
N LEU A 279 21.94 -18.87 9.55
CA LEU A 279 23.14 -19.74 9.48
C LEU A 279 24.13 -19.32 8.40
N VAL A 280 23.78 -18.35 7.56
CA VAL A 280 24.58 -18.00 6.38
C VAL A 280 25.65 -16.97 6.70
N ALA A 281 26.85 -17.20 6.21
CA ALA A 281 27.96 -16.27 6.29
C ALA A 281 28.55 -16.00 4.88
N PRO A 282 28.74 -14.76 4.48
CA PRO A 282 28.36 -13.55 5.22
C PRO A 282 26.85 -13.43 5.38
N ARG A 283 26.42 -12.72 6.43
CA ARG A 283 24.98 -12.50 6.70
C ARG A 283 24.37 -11.70 5.55
N PRO A 284 23.19 -12.11 5.03
CA PRO A 284 22.47 -11.36 4.01
C PRO A 284 22.21 -9.91 4.43
N GLN A 285 22.39 -8.96 3.51
CA GLN A 285 22.33 -7.52 3.79
C GLN A 285 20.96 -7.06 4.31
N LEU A 286 19.90 -7.80 4.00
CA LEU A 286 18.53 -7.52 4.45
C LEU A 286 18.34 -7.82 5.94
N LEU A 287 19.13 -8.72 6.54
CA LEU A 287 19.03 -9.11 7.96
C LEU A 287 19.71 -8.06 8.86
N ARG A 288 19.03 -6.93 9.02
CA ARG A 288 19.44 -5.74 9.77
C ARG A 288 18.32 -5.23 10.67
N ALA A 289 18.60 -4.25 11.50
CA ALA A 289 17.61 -3.62 12.36
C ALA A 289 16.37 -3.16 11.57
N GLY A 290 15.19 -3.48 12.10
CA GLY A 290 13.90 -3.19 11.50
C GLY A 290 13.36 -4.27 10.57
N THR A 291 14.15 -5.28 10.18
CA THR A 291 13.65 -6.43 9.41
C THR A 291 12.84 -7.37 10.30
N ILE A 292 11.68 -7.81 9.82
CA ILE A 292 10.84 -8.83 10.46
C ILE A 292 11.15 -10.18 9.84
N VAL A 293 11.32 -11.23 10.66
CA VAL A 293 11.44 -12.61 10.18
C VAL A 293 10.34 -13.45 10.80
N LEU A 294 9.41 -13.93 9.96
CA LEU A 294 8.32 -14.82 10.38
C LEU A 294 8.81 -16.26 10.38
N HIS A 295 8.68 -16.93 11.51
CA HIS A 295 9.12 -18.31 11.70
C HIS A 295 8.09 -19.12 12.49
N THR A 296 8.21 -20.43 12.48
CA THR A 296 7.35 -21.31 13.32
C THR A 296 7.97 -21.49 14.71
N GLU A 297 7.18 -21.93 15.67
CA GLU A 297 7.64 -22.23 17.04
C GLU A 297 8.78 -23.23 17.09
N HIS A 298 8.86 -24.12 16.08
CA HIS A 298 9.92 -25.13 15.97
C HIS A 298 11.28 -24.59 15.54
N ALA A 299 11.39 -23.30 15.29
CA ALA A 299 12.68 -22.68 14.95
C ALA A 299 13.61 -22.67 16.18
N PRO A 300 14.90 -23.05 16.00
CA PRO A 300 15.88 -23.12 17.09
C PRO A 300 16.08 -21.76 17.80
N GLU A 301 16.17 -21.80 19.14
CA GLU A 301 16.29 -20.60 19.96
C GLU A 301 17.60 -19.82 19.73
N ASP A 302 18.70 -20.53 19.50
CA ASP A 302 19.99 -19.93 19.15
C ASP A 302 19.93 -19.07 17.89
N ARG A 303 19.16 -19.52 16.88
CA ARG A 303 18.94 -18.76 15.64
C ARG A 303 18.07 -17.53 15.88
N ARG A 304 17.04 -17.63 16.73
CA ARG A 304 16.19 -16.48 17.13
C ARG A 304 17.04 -15.41 17.79
N ARG A 305 17.90 -15.80 18.75
CA ARG A 305 18.81 -14.87 19.44
C ARG A 305 19.80 -14.25 18.47
N SER A 306 20.47 -15.05 17.63
CA SER A 306 21.42 -14.54 16.64
C SER A 306 20.83 -13.47 15.70
N LEU A 307 19.54 -13.57 15.34
CA LEU A 307 18.85 -12.55 14.57
C LEU A 307 18.50 -11.32 15.43
N ALA A 308 18.01 -11.55 16.64
CA ALA A 308 17.65 -10.45 17.56
C ALA A 308 18.86 -9.60 17.94
N ASP A 309 20.04 -10.20 18.14
CA ASP A 309 21.31 -9.52 18.47
C ASP A 309 21.74 -8.47 17.44
N VAL A 310 21.25 -8.59 16.19
CA VAL A 310 21.53 -7.61 15.12
C VAL A 310 20.33 -6.70 14.81
N GLY A 311 19.33 -6.68 15.72
CA GLY A 311 18.15 -5.82 15.60
C GLY A 311 17.08 -6.34 14.61
N VAL A 312 17.22 -7.54 14.10
CA VAL A 312 16.15 -8.23 13.37
C VAL A 312 15.06 -8.63 14.38
N ARG A 313 13.80 -8.57 13.99
CA ARG A 313 12.64 -8.93 14.81
C ARG A 313 12.10 -10.31 14.40
N PRO A 314 12.54 -11.42 15.02
CA PRO A 314 11.95 -12.73 14.78
C PRO A 314 10.58 -12.81 15.47
N ILE A 315 9.57 -13.30 14.73
CA ILE A 315 8.19 -13.44 15.21
C ILE A 315 7.73 -14.86 14.96
N ALA A 316 7.33 -15.55 16.03
CA ALA A 316 6.76 -16.88 15.96
C ALA A 316 5.31 -16.80 15.49
N VAL A 317 4.95 -17.67 14.54
CA VAL A 317 3.61 -17.79 13.98
C VAL A 317 3.24 -19.25 13.84
N ALA A 318 1.95 -19.55 13.67
CA ALA A 318 1.41 -20.88 13.51
C ALA A 318 2.09 -21.64 12.36
N ALA A 319 2.24 -22.96 12.52
CA ALA A 319 2.76 -23.87 11.52
C ALA A 319 1.65 -24.62 10.80
N ASP A 320 1.81 -24.86 9.49
CA ASP A 320 0.98 -25.82 8.75
C ASP A 320 1.40 -27.27 9.07
N ALA A 321 0.62 -28.25 8.59
CA ALA A 321 0.93 -29.68 8.77
C ALA A 321 2.30 -30.12 8.22
N ARG A 322 2.97 -29.30 7.42
CA ARG A 322 4.33 -29.52 6.90
C ARG A 322 5.40 -28.76 7.68
N GLY A 323 5.03 -28.11 8.79
CA GLY A 323 5.91 -27.27 9.60
C GLY A 323 6.36 -25.99 8.93
N ARG A 324 5.57 -25.45 8.00
CA ARG A 324 5.81 -24.16 7.34
C ARG A 324 4.92 -23.08 7.98
N VAL A 325 5.33 -21.84 7.87
CA VAL A 325 4.54 -20.67 8.30
C VAL A 325 3.15 -20.70 7.67
N THR A 326 2.13 -20.66 8.49
CA THR A 326 0.73 -20.49 8.08
C THR A 326 0.49 -19.04 7.66
N ILE A 327 0.10 -18.80 6.40
CA ILE A 327 -0.09 -17.45 5.87
C ILE A 327 -1.32 -16.78 6.50
N ALA A 328 -2.46 -17.43 6.44
CA ALA A 328 -3.71 -16.95 7.02
C ALA A 328 -4.42 -18.09 7.70
N ALA A 329 -5.05 -17.85 8.85
CA ALA A 329 -5.93 -18.81 9.46
C ALA A 329 -7.14 -19.04 8.54
N ASP A 330 -7.57 -20.30 8.39
CA ASP A 330 -8.84 -20.59 7.74
C ASP A 330 -9.96 -19.91 8.54
N GLN A 331 -10.67 -18.98 7.92
CA GLN A 331 -11.79 -18.28 8.56
C GLN A 331 -12.94 -19.23 8.94
N ARG A 332 -12.97 -20.44 8.36
CA ARG A 332 -13.97 -21.48 8.63
C ARG A 332 -13.49 -22.49 9.68
N ALA A 333 -12.19 -22.64 9.87
CA ALA A 333 -11.64 -23.45 10.94
C ALA A 333 -11.57 -22.61 12.23
N ARG A 334 -12.21 -23.06 13.31
CA ARG A 334 -11.96 -22.50 14.64
C ARG A 334 -10.45 -22.61 14.90
N ARG A 335 -9.82 -21.53 15.43
CA ARG A 335 -8.44 -21.61 15.93
C ARG A 335 -8.33 -22.89 16.77
N ASP A 336 -7.33 -23.69 16.51
CA ASP A 336 -7.04 -24.85 17.34
C ASP A 336 -6.76 -24.33 18.76
N PRO A 337 -7.55 -24.70 19.78
CA PRO A 337 -7.28 -24.26 21.15
C PRO A 337 -5.90 -24.69 21.66
N ALA A 338 -5.31 -25.73 21.03
CA ALA A 338 -3.98 -26.23 21.37
C ALA A 338 -2.84 -25.43 20.73
N ASP A 339 -3.09 -24.63 19.67
CA ASP A 339 -2.12 -23.72 19.05
C ASP A 339 -2.72 -22.29 18.94
N PRO A 340 -2.53 -21.46 19.98
CA PRO A 340 -3.01 -20.08 19.98
C PRO A 340 -2.17 -19.14 19.08
N SER A 341 -1.11 -19.63 18.45
CA SER A 341 -0.21 -18.83 17.65
C SER A 341 -0.94 -18.12 16.50
N PRO A 342 -0.65 -16.83 16.24
CA PRO A 342 -1.26 -16.10 15.14
C PRO A 342 -0.77 -16.63 13.79
N SER A 343 -1.58 -16.51 12.74
CA SER A 343 -1.07 -16.66 11.38
C SER A 343 -0.11 -15.51 11.01
N ALA A 344 0.63 -15.64 9.92
CA ALA A 344 1.54 -14.59 9.43
C ALA A 344 0.82 -13.24 9.25
N LEU A 345 -0.38 -13.23 8.63
CA LEU A 345 -1.15 -12.01 8.41
C LEU A 345 -1.74 -11.44 9.70
N ASP A 346 -2.15 -12.28 10.65
CA ASP A 346 -2.62 -11.81 11.96
C ASP A 346 -1.48 -11.13 12.73
N ALA A 347 -0.29 -11.76 12.79
CA ALA A 347 0.88 -11.21 13.44
C ALA A 347 1.34 -9.87 12.83
N LEU A 348 1.30 -9.75 11.50
CA LEU A 348 1.61 -8.49 10.82
C LEU A 348 0.54 -7.43 11.08
N GLY A 349 -0.73 -7.82 11.16
CA GLY A 349 -1.84 -6.93 11.53
C GLY A 349 -1.70 -6.35 12.93
N GLU A 350 -1.34 -7.17 13.92
CA GLU A 350 -1.05 -6.75 15.31
C GLU A 350 0.10 -5.74 15.38
N LEU A 351 1.03 -5.77 14.43
CA LEU A 351 2.08 -4.77 14.26
C LEU A 351 1.63 -3.52 13.53
N ALA A 352 0.33 -3.38 13.26
CA ALA A 352 -0.26 -2.31 12.49
C ALA A 352 0.33 -2.17 11.06
N ILE A 353 0.82 -3.27 10.47
CA ILE A 353 1.18 -3.30 9.05
C ILE A 353 -0.10 -3.21 8.22
N ARG A 354 -0.25 -2.12 7.49
CA ARG A 354 -1.47 -1.80 6.73
C ARG A 354 -1.53 -2.47 5.36
N SER A 355 -0.37 -2.67 4.74
CA SER A 355 -0.26 -3.32 3.43
C SER A 355 1.03 -4.11 3.31
N LEU A 356 0.97 -5.21 2.57
CA LEU A 356 2.08 -6.13 2.34
C LEU A 356 2.25 -6.37 0.84
N LEU A 357 3.40 -6.00 0.29
CA LEU A 357 3.80 -6.39 -1.05
C LEU A 357 4.56 -7.72 -0.99
N VAL A 358 4.09 -8.74 -1.68
CA VAL A 358 4.77 -10.04 -1.79
C VAL A 358 5.54 -10.06 -3.11
N GLU A 359 6.86 -9.95 -3.03
CA GLU A 359 7.76 -9.95 -4.19
C GLU A 359 8.69 -11.15 -4.17
N GLY A 360 8.36 -12.19 -4.81
CA GLY A 360 9.33 -13.22 -5.06
C GLY A 360 9.24 -14.50 -4.29
N GLY A 361 9.89 -15.48 -4.92
CA GLY A 361 9.77 -16.88 -4.60
C GLY A 361 8.41 -17.43 -5.00
N GLY A 362 8.35 -18.21 -6.09
CA GLY A 362 7.09 -18.82 -6.54
C GLY A 362 6.37 -19.59 -5.42
N HIS A 363 7.12 -20.25 -4.52
CA HIS A 363 6.57 -20.97 -3.37
C HIS A 363 5.83 -20.04 -2.38
N LEU A 364 6.35 -18.83 -2.14
CA LEU A 364 5.68 -17.88 -1.25
C LEU A 364 4.40 -17.37 -1.90
N ILE A 365 4.44 -16.95 -3.17
CA ILE A 365 3.26 -16.53 -3.93
C ILE A 365 2.22 -17.66 -3.95
N ALA A 366 2.65 -18.91 -4.24
CA ALA A 366 1.78 -20.07 -4.23
C ALA A 366 1.11 -20.30 -2.86
N SER A 367 1.81 -20.03 -1.75
CA SER A 367 1.22 -20.14 -0.40
C SER A 367 0.12 -19.11 -0.16
N PHE A 368 0.29 -17.87 -0.62
CA PHE A 368 -0.76 -16.84 -0.55
C PHE A 368 -1.96 -17.17 -1.43
N VAL A 369 -1.72 -17.67 -2.65
CA VAL A 369 -2.80 -18.08 -3.56
C VAL A 369 -3.56 -19.29 -2.99
N ALA A 370 -2.87 -20.29 -2.45
CA ALA A 370 -3.48 -21.45 -1.82
C ALA A 370 -4.36 -21.09 -0.61
N ALA A 371 -3.93 -20.10 0.17
CA ALA A 371 -4.67 -19.60 1.33
C ALA A 371 -5.80 -18.63 0.96
N ALA A 372 -5.99 -18.30 -0.33
CA ALA A 372 -6.87 -17.22 -0.79
C ALA A 372 -6.66 -15.90 -0.01
N ALA A 373 -5.41 -15.59 0.36
CA ALA A 373 -5.03 -14.54 1.27
C ALA A 373 -4.29 -13.41 0.53
N TRP A 374 -4.91 -12.88 -0.51
CA TRP A 374 -4.40 -11.78 -1.31
C TRP A 374 -5.56 -10.96 -1.91
N ASP A 375 -5.32 -9.69 -2.16
CA ASP A 375 -6.33 -8.73 -2.60
C ASP A 375 -6.08 -8.24 -4.02
N ARG A 376 -4.80 -8.13 -4.42
CA ARG A 376 -4.41 -7.65 -5.75
C ARG A 376 -3.15 -8.34 -6.23
N TRP A 377 -3.03 -8.53 -7.57
CA TRP A 377 -1.85 -9.12 -8.18
C TRP A 377 -1.39 -8.28 -9.38
N TYR A 378 -0.17 -7.77 -9.33
CA TYR A 378 0.51 -7.15 -10.45
C TYR A 378 1.35 -8.21 -11.15
N TRP A 379 0.87 -8.65 -12.30
CA TRP A 379 1.52 -9.68 -13.10
C TRP A 379 2.17 -9.04 -14.31
N PHE A 380 3.50 -9.05 -14.37
CA PHE A 380 4.29 -8.64 -15.52
C PHE A 380 4.64 -9.86 -16.36
N GLN A 381 4.49 -9.76 -17.66
CA GLN A 381 4.78 -10.83 -18.61
C GLN A 381 5.69 -10.31 -19.70
N ALA A 382 6.90 -10.89 -19.79
CA ALA A 382 7.87 -10.57 -20.84
C ALA A 382 7.66 -11.45 -22.07
N PRO A 383 7.92 -10.94 -23.30
CA PRO A 383 7.76 -11.69 -24.53
C PRO A 383 8.97 -12.62 -24.78
N CYS A 384 9.29 -13.48 -23.81
CA CYS A 384 10.35 -14.51 -23.92
C CYS A 384 9.82 -15.86 -23.43
N LEU A 385 10.52 -16.94 -23.77
CA LEU A 385 10.21 -18.31 -23.37
C LEU A 385 11.38 -18.88 -22.57
N LEU A 386 11.12 -19.53 -21.45
CA LEU A 386 12.12 -20.15 -20.56
C LEU A 386 11.98 -21.67 -20.43
N GLY A 387 10.94 -22.27 -21.04
CA GLY A 387 10.77 -23.74 -21.09
C GLY A 387 10.62 -24.39 -19.71
N GLU A 388 11.55 -25.27 -19.35
CA GLU A 388 11.54 -26.02 -18.06
C GLU A 388 11.93 -25.19 -16.84
N GLY A 389 11.93 -23.85 -16.94
CA GLY A 389 12.22 -22.96 -15.82
C GLY A 389 11.24 -23.07 -14.64
N THR A 390 11.56 -22.39 -13.54
CA THR A 390 10.73 -22.38 -12.33
C THR A 390 9.36 -21.73 -12.61
N PRO A 391 8.22 -22.42 -12.38
CA PRO A 391 6.90 -21.83 -12.58
C PRO A 391 6.59 -20.77 -11.53
N VAL A 392 5.66 -19.87 -11.85
CA VAL A 392 5.22 -18.80 -10.92
C VAL A 392 4.47 -19.34 -9.71
N LEU A 393 3.80 -20.50 -9.83
CA LEU A 393 3.01 -21.17 -8.79
C LEU A 393 3.47 -22.64 -8.62
N PRO A 394 4.70 -22.89 -8.14
CA PRO A 394 5.19 -24.25 -7.99
C PRO A 394 4.39 -25.01 -6.92
N GLY A 395 4.02 -26.26 -7.23
CA GLY A 395 3.30 -27.15 -6.32
C GLY A 395 1.81 -26.85 -6.17
N LEU A 396 1.26 -25.85 -6.87
CA LEU A 396 -0.19 -25.66 -6.98
C LEU A 396 -0.73 -26.41 -8.22
N SER A 397 -1.84 -27.11 -8.02
CA SER A 397 -2.56 -27.78 -9.09
C SER A 397 -4.05 -27.81 -8.80
N TRP A 398 -4.84 -27.77 -9.85
CA TRP A 398 -6.31 -27.93 -9.78
C TRP A 398 -6.70 -29.13 -10.65
N PRO A 399 -7.48 -30.09 -10.12
CA PRO A 399 -7.84 -31.31 -10.85
C PRO A 399 -8.64 -31.04 -12.12
N ALA A 400 -9.38 -29.93 -12.16
CA ALA A 400 -10.19 -29.52 -13.32
C ALA A 400 -10.16 -27.99 -13.49
N VAL A 401 -10.31 -27.52 -14.73
CA VAL A 401 -10.38 -26.10 -15.05
C VAL A 401 -11.49 -25.36 -14.31
N ALA A 402 -12.63 -26.04 -14.09
CA ALA A 402 -13.77 -25.49 -13.33
C ALA A 402 -13.46 -25.25 -11.84
N GLN A 403 -12.42 -25.88 -11.30
CA GLN A 403 -12.00 -25.72 -9.91
C GLN A 403 -10.88 -24.68 -9.73
N SER A 404 -10.31 -24.18 -10.85
CA SER A 404 -9.28 -23.14 -10.77
C SER A 404 -9.91 -21.81 -10.36
N PRO A 405 -9.22 -20.99 -9.54
CA PRO A 405 -9.71 -19.66 -9.19
C PRO A 405 -9.87 -18.79 -10.44
N ARG A 406 -10.98 -18.06 -10.52
CA ARG A 406 -11.19 -17.05 -11.56
C ARG A 406 -10.69 -15.73 -11.07
N LEU A 407 -10.13 -14.94 -12.00
CA LEU A 407 -9.53 -13.65 -11.71
C LEU A 407 -10.20 -12.59 -12.58
N TRP A 408 -10.47 -11.45 -11.98
CA TRP A 408 -10.91 -10.25 -12.68
C TRP A 408 -9.71 -9.44 -13.13
N ILE A 409 -9.67 -9.02 -14.40
CA ILE A 409 -8.63 -8.12 -14.91
C ILE A 409 -9.12 -6.68 -14.72
N GLU A 410 -8.54 -5.98 -13.76
CA GLU A 410 -8.85 -4.58 -13.47
C GLU A 410 -8.15 -3.64 -14.45
N LEU A 411 -6.91 -3.95 -14.84
CA LEU A 411 -6.13 -3.20 -15.82
C LEU A 411 -5.28 -4.14 -16.66
N ARG A 412 -5.16 -3.84 -17.95
CA ARG A 412 -4.15 -4.39 -18.84
C ARG A 412 -3.45 -3.25 -19.58
N SER A 413 -2.11 -3.25 -19.56
CA SER A 413 -1.31 -2.18 -20.18
C SER A 413 0.05 -2.70 -20.63
N ARG A 414 0.63 -2.07 -21.65
CA ARG A 414 2.04 -2.29 -22.01
C ARG A 414 2.94 -1.44 -21.13
N VAL A 415 4.07 -2.02 -20.71
CA VAL A 415 5.08 -1.38 -19.87
C VAL A 415 6.46 -1.60 -20.54
N GLY A 416 6.83 -0.68 -21.43
CA GLY A 416 7.97 -0.89 -22.32
C GLY A 416 7.71 -2.05 -23.29
N GLY A 417 8.56 -3.07 -23.23
CA GLY A 417 8.40 -4.29 -24.04
C GLY A 417 7.50 -5.36 -23.40
N ASP A 418 7.12 -5.18 -22.13
CA ASP A 418 6.38 -6.15 -21.34
C ASP A 418 4.88 -5.84 -21.29
N GLU A 419 4.07 -6.83 -20.91
CA GLU A 419 2.64 -6.66 -20.57
C GLU A 419 2.48 -6.61 -19.07
N LEU A 420 1.60 -5.76 -18.57
CA LEU A 420 1.14 -5.70 -17.19
C LEU A 420 -0.34 -6.02 -17.12
N MET A 421 -0.70 -6.97 -16.26
CA MET A 421 -2.06 -7.20 -15.82
C MET A 421 -2.18 -6.90 -14.33
N VAL A 422 -3.20 -6.12 -13.95
CA VAL A 422 -3.60 -5.94 -12.56
C VAL A 422 -4.85 -6.80 -12.34
N LEU A 423 -4.74 -7.76 -11.43
CA LEU A 423 -5.72 -8.82 -11.22
C LEU A 423 -6.28 -8.77 -9.81
N GLN A 424 -7.53 -9.19 -9.66
CA GLN A 424 -8.21 -9.39 -8.38
C GLN A 424 -8.90 -10.75 -8.35
N PRO A 425 -9.14 -11.36 -7.16
CA PRO A 425 -10.05 -12.49 -7.05
C PRO A 425 -11.46 -12.11 -7.51
N GLU A 426 -12.15 -13.01 -8.25
CA GLU A 426 -13.48 -12.72 -8.82
C GLU A 426 -14.55 -12.41 -7.74
N ASN A 427 -14.37 -12.90 -6.51
CA ASN A 427 -15.32 -12.71 -5.40
C ASN A 427 -15.17 -11.37 -4.65
N THR A 428 -14.37 -10.43 -5.16
CA THR A 428 -14.12 -9.12 -4.53
C THR A 428 -14.98 -7.99 -5.15
N VAL A 429 -15.81 -8.30 -6.14
CA VAL A 429 -16.71 -7.33 -6.83
C VAL A 429 -18.13 -7.43 -6.30
#